data_d8b3708c67af52a4dc1b6006d146c51f
#
_entry.id   d8b3708c67af52a4dc1b6006d146c51f
#
_cell.length_a   1.000
_cell.length_b   1.000
_cell.length_c   1.000
_cell.angle_alpha   90.00
_cell.angle_beta   90.00
_cell.angle_gamma   90.00
#
_symmetry.space_group_name_H-M   'P 1'
#
loop_
_entity.id
_entity.type
_entity.pdbx_description
1 polymer ?
#
loop_
_entity_poly.entity_id
_entity_poly.type
_entity_poly.pdbx_seq_one_letter_code
_entity_poly.pdbx_strand_id
1 'polypeptide(L)'
;MPWEDRPEGQRTPLWRCSKNPIIPRDLLPTSNSIFNSAVVPFGEGFAGVFRCDDTNRRMVLHVGFSKDGVNWNINEEPLRFECDNKEIGEWVYGYDPRVCFIEDRYYVTWCNGYHGPTIGIAWTKDFKIFHQLENAFLPYNRNGVLFPEKINGNFAMLSRPSDTGHTPFGDIFYSESPDMEFWGRHRHVMAPAAFELSAWQCMKIGAGPVPVKTSEGWLLFYHGVLRSCNGYVYAFGSALLDLEQPWKATHRSGPYLISPQTPYECMGDVPNVCFPCAEVHDPETGRIAVYYGCADTVTGLAFGYIPEIVEWTKKNSII
;
A
#
# COMPACT_ATOMS: atom_id res chain seq x y z
N MET A 1 9.40 16.66 -3.67
CA MET A 1 8.74 15.40 -4.06
C MET A 1 8.89 15.18 -5.56
N PRO A 2 8.84 13.94 -6.08
CA PRO A 2 8.79 13.71 -7.52
C PRO A 2 7.52 14.35 -8.10
N TRP A 3 7.65 14.89 -9.32
CA TRP A 3 6.52 15.54 -10.00
C TRP A 3 6.71 15.59 -11.50
N GLU A 4 5.61 15.50 -12.20
CA GLU A 4 5.47 15.70 -13.63
C GLU A 4 4.11 16.34 -13.91
N ASP A 5 4.05 17.33 -14.77
CA ASP A 5 2.80 18.02 -15.09
C ASP A 5 1.81 17.12 -15.81
N ARG A 6 0.52 17.40 -15.63
CA ARG A 6 -0.57 16.62 -16.23
C ARG A 6 -0.49 16.64 -17.76
N PRO A 7 -0.50 15.46 -18.40
CA PRO A 7 -0.59 15.40 -19.85
C PRO A 7 -1.91 15.97 -20.38
N GLU A 8 -1.86 16.58 -21.58
CA GLU A 8 -3.05 17.06 -22.26
C GLU A 8 -4.04 15.89 -22.52
N GLY A 9 -5.33 16.14 -22.31
CA GLY A 9 -6.40 15.15 -22.51
C GLY A 9 -6.58 14.14 -21.37
N GLN A 10 -5.80 14.23 -20.29
CA GLN A 10 -5.99 13.38 -19.11
C GLN A 10 -7.35 13.64 -18.44
N ARG A 11 -8.18 12.59 -18.32
CA ARG A 11 -9.56 12.68 -17.81
C ARG A 11 -9.72 12.30 -16.33
N THR A 12 -8.84 11.41 -15.83
CA THR A 12 -8.86 11.00 -14.42
C THR A 12 -7.96 11.92 -13.60
N PRO A 13 -8.20 12.09 -12.29
CA PRO A 13 -7.39 12.98 -11.44
C PRO A 13 -5.99 12.44 -11.14
N LEU A 14 -5.66 11.21 -11.57
CA LEU A 14 -4.31 10.66 -11.54
C LEU A 14 -3.78 10.43 -12.95
N TRP A 15 -2.49 10.70 -13.16
CA TRP A 15 -1.78 10.39 -14.41
C TRP A 15 -0.44 9.70 -14.13
N ARG A 16 -0.05 8.83 -15.04
CA ARG A 16 1.18 8.04 -14.95
C ARG A 16 2.40 8.89 -15.23
N CYS A 17 3.49 8.65 -14.51
CA CYS A 17 4.81 9.20 -14.83
C CYS A 17 5.24 8.72 -16.22
N SER A 18 5.78 9.64 -17.02
CA SER A 18 6.26 9.34 -18.38
C SER A 18 7.46 8.40 -18.39
N LYS A 19 8.18 8.30 -17.25
CA LYS A 19 9.36 7.43 -17.06
C LYS A 19 9.04 6.03 -16.55
N ASN A 20 7.74 5.70 -16.40
CA ASN A 20 7.36 4.37 -15.92
C ASN A 20 7.81 3.21 -16.84
N PRO A 21 8.22 2.07 -16.28
CA PRO A 21 8.38 1.82 -14.85
C PRO A 21 9.63 2.50 -14.28
N ILE A 22 9.50 3.14 -13.10
CA ILE A 22 10.62 3.85 -12.46
C ILE A 22 11.61 2.91 -11.76
N ILE A 23 11.18 1.71 -11.39
CA ILE A 23 12.04 0.65 -10.86
C ILE A 23 11.85 -0.59 -11.73
N PRO A 24 12.87 -0.97 -12.53
CA PRO A 24 12.82 -2.18 -13.34
C PRO A 24 13.01 -3.43 -12.48
N ARG A 25 12.63 -4.58 -13.03
CA ARG A 25 12.68 -5.87 -12.34
C ARG A 25 14.09 -6.35 -11.96
N ASP A 26 15.08 -5.92 -12.69
CA ASP A 26 16.48 -6.35 -12.66
C ASP A 26 17.42 -5.29 -12.09
N LEU A 27 16.88 -4.34 -11.28
CA LEU A 27 17.71 -3.32 -10.64
C LEU A 27 18.74 -3.94 -9.67
N LEU A 28 18.40 -5.07 -9.04
CA LEU A 28 19.33 -5.87 -8.23
C LEU A 28 19.75 -7.12 -8.99
N PRO A 29 21.04 -7.54 -8.92
CA PRO A 29 21.52 -8.75 -9.61
C PRO A 29 20.77 -10.04 -9.23
N THR A 30 20.23 -10.09 -8.02
CA THR A 30 19.52 -11.25 -7.47
C THR A 30 18.00 -11.16 -7.63
N SER A 31 17.45 -10.04 -8.08
CA SER A 31 15.99 -9.87 -8.20
C SER A 31 15.42 -10.48 -9.47
N ASN A 32 14.28 -11.11 -9.36
CA ASN A 32 13.40 -11.45 -10.47
C ASN A 32 12.38 -10.32 -10.72
N SER A 33 11.91 -9.69 -9.66
CA SER A 33 10.92 -8.61 -9.72
C SER A 33 11.02 -7.70 -8.50
N ILE A 34 10.77 -6.39 -8.69
CA ILE A 34 10.78 -5.36 -7.65
C ILE A 34 9.50 -4.53 -7.76
N PHE A 35 8.59 -4.71 -6.82
CA PHE A 35 7.26 -4.10 -6.88
C PHE A 35 6.64 -3.93 -5.49
N ASN A 36 5.47 -3.35 -5.39
CA ASN A 36 4.73 -3.13 -4.14
C ASN A 36 5.61 -2.51 -3.03
N SER A 37 6.31 -1.44 -3.40
CA SER A 37 7.33 -0.81 -2.57
C SER A 37 6.74 0.30 -1.69
N ALA A 38 7.18 0.37 -0.43
CA ALA A 38 6.88 1.47 0.47
C ALA A 38 7.92 2.59 0.31
N VAL A 39 7.48 3.83 0.29
CA VAL A 39 8.32 5.02 0.16
C VAL A 39 7.85 6.10 1.12
N VAL A 40 8.78 6.77 1.77
CA VAL A 40 8.52 7.93 2.65
C VAL A 40 9.58 9.00 2.50
N PRO A 41 9.31 10.26 2.81
CA PRO A 41 10.32 11.29 2.97
C PRO A 41 11.31 10.90 4.08
N PHE A 42 12.61 11.09 3.83
CA PHE A 42 13.68 10.83 4.79
C PHE A 42 14.88 11.73 4.56
N GLY A 43 15.24 12.54 5.58
CA GLY A 43 16.27 13.55 5.44
C GLY A 43 15.96 14.56 4.32
N GLU A 44 16.91 14.79 3.41
CA GLU A 44 16.70 15.64 2.24
C GLU A 44 16.18 14.91 1.01
N GLY A 45 15.82 13.63 1.15
CA GLY A 45 15.36 12.77 0.07
C GLY A 45 14.28 11.81 0.52
N PHE A 46 14.43 10.53 0.15
CA PHE A 46 13.45 9.48 0.40
C PHE A 46 14.16 8.20 0.84
N ALA A 47 13.48 7.45 1.70
CA ALA A 47 13.82 6.07 2.01
C ALA A 47 12.63 5.17 1.66
N GLY A 48 12.91 3.89 1.46
CA GLY A 48 11.87 2.92 1.18
C GLY A 48 12.22 1.51 1.63
N VAL A 49 11.17 0.70 1.75
CA VAL A 49 11.27 -0.75 1.92
C VAL A 49 10.63 -1.39 0.68
N PHE A 50 11.41 -2.20 -0.01
CA PHE A 50 11.08 -2.73 -1.34
C PHE A 50 10.84 -4.23 -1.26
N ARG A 51 9.71 -4.69 -1.80
CA ARG A 51 9.50 -6.09 -2.06
C ARG A 51 10.35 -6.47 -3.28
N CYS A 52 11.26 -7.42 -3.08
CA CYS A 52 12.06 -8.01 -4.14
C CYS A 52 11.82 -9.52 -4.12
N ASP A 53 11.16 -10.05 -5.14
CA ASP A 53 11.10 -11.50 -5.31
C ASP A 53 12.41 -11.91 -5.99
N ASP A 54 13.19 -12.81 -5.35
CA ASP A 54 14.49 -13.20 -5.86
C ASP A 54 14.38 -14.19 -7.03
N THR A 55 15.52 -14.53 -7.66
CA THR A 55 15.54 -15.49 -8.76
C THR A 55 15.18 -16.92 -8.36
N ASN A 56 15.07 -17.22 -7.05
CA ASN A 56 14.49 -18.46 -6.52
C ASN A 56 13.01 -18.32 -6.18
N ARG A 57 12.39 -17.19 -6.54
CA ARG A 57 10.97 -16.86 -6.26
C ARG A 57 10.65 -16.73 -4.77
N ARG A 58 11.65 -16.42 -3.92
CA ARG A 58 11.42 -16.10 -2.51
C ARG A 58 11.11 -14.62 -2.38
N MET A 59 10.10 -14.29 -1.60
CA MET A 59 9.70 -12.92 -1.29
C MET A 59 10.58 -12.39 -0.16
N VAL A 60 11.35 -11.35 -0.44
CA VAL A 60 12.26 -10.71 0.52
C VAL A 60 12.08 -9.20 0.50
N LEU A 61 12.49 -8.54 1.56
CA LEU A 61 12.43 -7.09 1.69
C LEU A 61 13.83 -6.49 1.64
N HIS A 62 13.98 -5.38 0.96
CA HIS A 62 15.23 -4.62 0.86
C HIS A 62 15.00 -3.17 1.25
N VAL A 63 16.04 -2.48 1.72
CA VAL A 63 16.02 -1.04 1.97
C VAL A 63 16.61 -0.31 0.78
N GLY A 64 16.08 0.85 0.44
CA GLY A 64 16.66 1.70 -0.58
C GLY A 64 16.46 3.18 -0.29
N PHE A 65 17.28 4.01 -0.95
CA PHE A 65 17.28 5.46 -0.80
C PHE A 65 17.23 6.13 -2.16
N SER A 66 16.64 7.33 -2.18
CA SER A 66 16.56 8.18 -3.37
C SER A 66 16.66 9.65 -2.99
N LYS A 67 17.26 10.46 -3.86
CA LYS A 67 17.26 11.92 -3.70
C LYS A 67 16.02 12.58 -4.31
N ASP A 68 15.46 11.96 -5.33
CA ASP A 68 14.39 12.55 -6.16
C ASP A 68 13.08 11.75 -6.15
N GLY A 69 13.07 10.56 -5.48
CA GLY A 69 11.90 9.67 -5.45
C GLY A 69 11.65 8.90 -6.75
N VAL A 70 12.51 9.04 -7.76
CA VAL A 70 12.40 8.37 -9.07
C VAL A 70 13.57 7.42 -9.29
N ASN A 71 14.79 7.88 -9.03
CA ASN A 71 16.00 7.10 -9.17
C ASN A 71 16.39 6.49 -7.81
N TRP A 72 16.41 5.17 -7.73
CA TRP A 72 16.59 4.45 -6.47
C TRP A 72 17.90 3.69 -6.42
N ASN A 73 18.55 3.78 -5.26
CA ASN A 73 19.64 2.89 -4.87
C ASN A 73 19.12 1.93 -3.80
N ILE A 74 18.90 0.67 -4.18
CA ILE A 74 18.40 -0.38 -3.29
C ILE A 74 19.60 -1.21 -2.82
N ASN A 75 19.67 -1.46 -1.52
CA ASN A 75 20.74 -2.29 -0.93
C ASN A 75 20.65 -3.73 -1.48
N GLU A 76 21.78 -4.33 -1.81
CA GLU A 76 21.81 -5.71 -2.31
C GLU A 76 21.46 -6.74 -1.23
N GLU A 77 21.84 -6.47 0.01
CA GLU A 77 21.51 -7.34 1.15
C GLU A 77 20.04 -7.16 1.57
N PRO A 78 19.32 -8.26 1.78
CA PRO A 78 17.96 -8.21 2.32
C PRO A 78 17.92 -7.57 3.70
N LEU A 79 16.81 -6.89 3.98
CA LEU A 79 16.49 -6.32 5.28
C LEU A 79 16.45 -7.42 6.35
N ARG A 80 17.09 -7.14 7.48
CA ARG A 80 17.04 -7.98 8.67
C ARG A 80 16.39 -7.21 9.80
N PHE A 81 15.52 -7.91 10.53
CA PHE A 81 14.90 -7.37 11.72
C PHE A 81 15.62 -7.88 12.97
N GLU A 82 15.90 -6.98 13.91
CA GLU A 82 16.27 -7.35 15.28
C GLU A 82 15.00 -7.76 16.02
N CYS A 83 14.98 -8.96 16.58
CA CYS A 83 13.85 -9.50 17.31
C CYS A 83 14.34 -10.31 18.52
N ASP A 84 13.94 -9.91 19.72
CA ASP A 84 14.30 -10.62 20.95
C ASP A 84 13.54 -11.94 21.08
N ASN A 85 12.34 -12.01 20.56
CA ASN A 85 11.52 -13.23 20.53
C ASN A 85 11.80 -14.04 19.26
N LYS A 86 12.55 -15.13 19.41
CA LYS A 86 12.90 -16.02 18.28
C LYS A 86 11.69 -16.65 17.61
N GLU A 87 10.61 -16.89 18.34
CA GLU A 87 9.41 -17.50 17.77
C GLU A 87 8.80 -16.65 16.66
N ILE A 88 8.70 -15.33 16.88
CA ILE A 88 8.14 -14.41 15.89
C ILE A 88 9.19 -13.88 14.91
N GLY A 89 10.46 -13.90 15.28
CA GLY A 89 11.58 -13.48 14.45
C GLY A 89 11.92 -14.46 13.32
N GLU A 90 11.49 -15.71 13.43
CA GLU A 90 11.67 -16.74 12.41
C GLU A 90 10.41 -16.86 11.53
N TRP A 91 10.43 -16.23 10.36
CA TRP A 91 9.34 -16.24 9.39
C TRP A 91 9.80 -16.67 8.00
N VAL A 92 8.86 -17.19 7.18
CA VAL A 92 9.17 -17.87 5.91
C VAL A 92 9.32 -16.89 4.76
N TYR A 93 8.53 -15.81 4.75
CA TYR A 93 8.52 -14.79 3.70
C TYR A 93 8.04 -13.44 4.23
N GLY A 94 8.43 -12.37 3.53
CA GLY A 94 7.90 -11.03 3.78
C GLY A 94 7.61 -10.32 2.48
N TYR A 95 6.41 -9.71 2.34
CA TYR A 95 6.03 -8.98 1.14
C TYR A 95 5.05 -7.83 1.43
N ASP A 96 4.85 -6.99 0.42
CA ASP A 96 3.95 -5.84 0.42
C ASP A 96 4.14 -4.91 1.64
N PRO A 97 5.34 -4.35 1.83
CA PRO A 97 5.60 -3.47 2.95
C PRO A 97 4.79 -2.17 2.85
N ARG A 98 4.52 -1.57 4.01
CA ARG A 98 4.10 -0.18 4.16
C ARG A 98 4.98 0.51 5.17
N VAL A 99 5.26 1.78 4.98
CA VAL A 99 6.01 2.58 5.94
C VAL A 99 5.19 3.79 6.31
N CYS A 100 5.10 4.05 7.62
CA CYS A 100 4.35 5.17 8.16
C CYS A 100 5.21 5.88 9.24
N PHE A 101 5.39 7.18 9.11
CA PHE A 101 6.02 7.99 10.16
C PHE A 101 4.97 8.37 11.19
N ILE A 102 5.20 8.00 12.47
CA ILE A 102 4.30 8.34 13.57
C ILE A 102 5.16 8.83 14.75
N GLU A 103 4.83 10.01 15.26
CA GLU A 103 5.54 10.67 16.38
C GLU A 103 7.02 10.93 16.08
N ASP A 104 7.92 9.96 16.38
CA ASP A 104 9.37 10.15 16.30
C ASP A 104 10.11 9.05 15.52
N ARG A 105 9.37 8.14 14.87
CA ARG A 105 9.93 6.98 14.19
C ARG A 105 9.10 6.50 13.01
N TYR A 106 9.71 5.69 12.17
CA TYR A 106 9.07 5.02 11.06
C TYR A 106 8.63 3.62 11.47
N TYR A 107 7.36 3.31 11.30
CA TYR A 107 6.83 1.96 11.46
C TYR A 107 6.71 1.30 10.10
N VAL A 108 7.18 0.07 10.03
CA VAL A 108 7.07 -0.79 8.84
C VAL A 108 6.08 -1.90 9.15
N THR A 109 5.07 -2.04 8.32
CA THR A 109 4.18 -3.21 8.32
C THR A 109 4.41 -4.01 7.05
N TRP A 110 4.30 -5.33 7.13
CA TRP A 110 4.41 -6.21 5.96
C TRP A 110 3.55 -7.44 6.12
N CYS A 111 3.26 -8.13 5.03
CA CYS A 111 2.68 -9.47 5.11
C CYS A 111 3.77 -10.44 5.52
N ASN A 112 3.63 -11.01 6.70
CA ASN A 112 4.58 -11.88 7.36
C ASN A 112 4.14 -13.34 7.28
N GLY A 113 5.03 -14.23 6.87
CA GLY A 113 4.79 -15.66 6.75
C GLY A 113 4.99 -16.43 8.05
N TYR A 114 4.14 -16.23 9.04
CA TYR A 114 4.16 -16.90 10.33
C TYR A 114 2.92 -17.79 10.50
N HIS A 115 3.05 -19.11 10.33
CA HIS A 115 1.95 -20.09 10.30
C HIS A 115 0.80 -19.75 9.35
N GLY A 116 1.10 -19.02 8.30
CA GLY A 116 0.18 -18.39 7.35
C GLY A 116 0.45 -16.89 7.25
N PRO A 117 -0.21 -16.20 6.33
CA PRO A 117 -0.03 -14.76 6.19
C PRO A 117 -0.61 -14.00 7.39
N THR A 118 0.22 -13.21 8.06
CA THR A 118 -0.19 -12.27 9.09
C THR A 118 0.45 -10.91 8.84
N ILE A 119 0.30 -9.95 9.75
CA ILE A 119 0.89 -8.62 9.64
C ILE A 119 2.01 -8.51 10.67
N GLY A 120 3.25 -8.46 10.17
CA GLY A 120 4.41 -8.11 10.95
C GLY A 120 4.50 -6.59 11.13
N ILE A 121 5.05 -6.16 12.25
CA ILE A 121 5.34 -4.75 12.57
C ILE A 121 6.77 -4.63 13.03
N ALA A 122 7.47 -3.60 12.56
CA ALA A 122 8.75 -3.17 13.07
C ALA A 122 8.84 -1.65 13.08
N TRP A 123 9.79 -1.10 13.83
CA TRP A 123 10.09 0.32 13.77
C TRP A 123 11.57 0.57 13.49
N THR A 124 11.87 1.73 12.94
CA THR A 124 13.23 2.23 12.68
C THR A 124 13.27 3.75 12.83
N LYS A 125 14.47 4.29 13.10
CA LYS A 125 14.72 5.75 13.03
C LYS A 125 15.63 6.15 11.86
N ASP A 126 16.36 5.20 11.30
CA ASP A 126 17.45 5.48 10.38
C ASP A 126 17.50 4.58 9.12
N PHE A 127 16.55 3.65 8.99
CA PHE A 127 16.50 2.64 7.93
C PHE A 127 17.74 1.73 7.87
N LYS A 128 18.47 1.60 9.01
CA LYS A 128 19.61 0.68 9.16
C LYS A 128 19.30 -0.42 10.14
N ILE A 129 18.72 -0.05 11.29
CA ILE A 129 18.31 -0.98 12.35
C ILE A 129 16.78 -0.98 12.40
N PHE A 130 16.19 -2.16 12.38
CA PHE A 130 14.75 -2.37 12.43
C PHE A 130 14.42 -3.29 13.60
N HIS A 131 13.64 -2.78 14.53
CA HIS A 131 13.21 -3.52 15.72
C HIS A 131 11.83 -4.12 15.49
N GLN A 132 11.77 -5.44 15.35
CA GLN A 132 10.52 -6.17 15.15
C GLN A 132 9.72 -6.24 16.45
N LEU A 133 8.44 -5.95 16.36
CA LEU A 133 7.44 -6.10 17.41
C LEU A 133 6.65 -7.39 17.21
N GLU A 134 5.67 -7.63 18.09
CA GLU A 134 4.73 -8.74 17.94
C GLU A 134 3.95 -8.67 16.61
N ASN A 135 3.52 -9.81 16.10
CA ASN A 135 2.61 -9.83 14.96
C ASN A 135 1.25 -9.24 15.37
N ALA A 136 0.73 -8.31 14.55
CA ALA A 136 -0.49 -7.58 14.89
C ALA A 136 -1.74 -8.47 15.02
N PHE A 137 -1.82 -9.52 14.23
CA PHE A 137 -3.01 -10.36 14.12
C PHE A 137 -2.66 -11.83 13.97
N LEU A 138 -3.66 -12.67 14.23
CA LEU A 138 -3.60 -14.07 13.86
C LEU A 138 -3.56 -14.23 12.32
N PRO A 139 -3.00 -15.32 11.78
CA PRO A 139 -3.25 -15.72 10.41
C PRO A 139 -4.78 -15.94 10.22
N TYR A 140 -5.41 -15.57 9.18
CA TYR A 140 -4.98 -15.05 7.89
C TYR A 140 -5.34 -13.57 7.79
N ASN A 141 -4.36 -12.68 7.82
CA ASN A 141 -4.58 -11.24 7.66
C ASN A 141 -3.51 -10.61 6.76
N ARG A 142 -3.85 -9.56 6.01
CA ARG A 142 -2.98 -8.90 5.03
C ARG A 142 -3.26 -7.41 4.95
N ASN A 143 -2.45 -6.70 4.17
CA ASN A 143 -2.63 -5.29 3.84
C ASN A 143 -2.74 -4.40 5.09
N GLY A 144 -1.83 -4.61 6.05
CA GLY A 144 -1.72 -3.77 7.24
C GLY A 144 -1.23 -2.37 6.86
N VAL A 145 -2.05 -1.35 7.13
CA VAL A 145 -1.75 0.05 6.82
C VAL A 145 -2.06 0.90 8.04
N LEU A 146 -1.03 1.51 8.62
CA LEU A 146 -1.17 2.40 9.77
C LEU A 146 -1.70 3.77 9.36
N PHE A 147 -2.41 4.44 10.27
CA PHE A 147 -2.67 5.86 10.16
C PHE A 147 -1.45 6.67 10.64
N PRO A 148 -1.15 7.83 10.04
CA PRO A 148 0.06 8.60 10.35
C PRO A 148 0.00 9.36 11.68
N GLU A 149 -1.09 9.23 12.40
CA GLU A 149 -1.28 9.78 13.74
C GLU A 149 -2.21 8.88 14.56
N LYS A 150 -2.16 9.04 15.87
CA LYS A 150 -3.09 8.37 16.78
C LYS A 150 -4.51 8.88 16.61
N ILE A 151 -5.47 7.96 16.52
CA ILE A 151 -6.90 8.25 16.48
C ILE A 151 -7.45 8.04 17.90
N ASN A 152 -8.03 9.09 18.48
CA ASN A 152 -8.55 9.06 19.86
C ASN A 152 -7.53 8.50 20.90
N GLY A 153 -6.25 8.83 20.69
CA GLY A 153 -5.15 8.44 21.59
C GLY A 153 -4.59 7.04 21.34
N ASN A 154 -5.11 6.26 20.40
CA ASN A 154 -4.61 4.94 20.03
C ASN A 154 -3.95 4.95 18.64
N PHE A 155 -2.98 4.08 18.43
CA PHE A 155 -2.54 3.70 17.09
C PHE A 155 -3.69 3.03 16.35
N ALA A 156 -3.78 3.27 15.07
CA ALA A 156 -4.85 2.75 14.23
C ALA A 156 -4.30 2.08 12.97
N MET A 157 -4.92 0.98 12.55
CA MET A 157 -4.52 0.20 11.39
C MET A 157 -5.73 -0.27 10.59
N LEU A 158 -5.64 -0.15 9.27
CA LEU A 158 -6.50 -0.87 8.34
C LEU A 158 -5.86 -2.22 8.02
N SER A 159 -6.68 -3.26 7.90
CA SER A 159 -6.24 -4.60 7.52
C SER A 159 -7.32 -5.32 6.72
N ARG A 160 -6.93 -6.42 6.09
CA ARG A 160 -7.86 -7.29 5.37
C ARG A 160 -7.70 -8.73 5.85
N PRO A 161 -8.56 -9.21 6.73
CA PRO A 161 -8.72 -10.65 6.97
C PRO A 161 -8.98 -11.36 5.64
N SER A 162 -8.30 -12.46 5.38
CA SER A 162 -8.28 -13.05 4.04
C SER A 162 -7.98 -14.54 4.15
N ASP A 163 -8.94 -15.35 3.77
CA ASP A 163 -8.92 -16.79 3.79
C ASP A 163 -8.90 -17.34 2.36
N THR A 164 -8.38 -18.54 2.19
CA THR A 164 -8.40 -19.31 0.93
C THR A 164 -9.46 -20.39 0.93
N GLY A 165 -10.21 -20.52 2.03
CA GLY A 165 -11.10 -21.62 2.26
C GLY A 165 -12.57 -21.35 1.95
N HIS A 166 -13.41 -21.84 2.82
CA HIS A 166 -14.86 -21.95 2.70
C HIS A 166 -15.58 -20.60 2.61
N THR A 167 -15.03 -19.59 3.28
CA THR A 167 -15.63 -18.25 3.35
C THR A 167 -14.58 -17.22 2.93
N PRO A 168 -14.46 -16.93 1.63
CA PRO A 168 -13.49 -15.93 1.17
C PRO A 168 -13.83 -14.57 1.77
N PHE A 169 -12.85 -13.98 2.43
CA PHE A 169 -12.89 -12.65 3.00
C PHE A 169 -12.24 -11.65 2.05
N GLY A 170 -12.83 -10.48 1.88
CA GLY A 170 -12.32 -9.45 0.98
C GLY A 170 -12.51 -8.02 1.48
N ASP A 171 -12.92 -7.87 2.73
CA ASP A 171 -13.32 -6.61 3.35
C ASP A 171 -12.15 -5.90 4.04
N ILE A 172 -12.22 -4.57 4.11
CA ILE A 172 -11.29 -3.77 4.91
C ILE A 172 -11.86 -3.61 6.32
N PHE A 173 -11.00 -3.87 7.31
CA PHE A 173 -11.28 -3.68 8.73
C PHE A 173 -10.34 -2.64 9.32
N TYR A 174 -10.81 -1.97 10.36
CA TYR A 174 -10.07 -1.05 11.22
C TYR A 174 -9.84 -1.68 12.58
N SER A 175 -8.67 -1.43 13.17
CA SER A 175 -8.30 -1.89 14.51
C SER A 175 -7.50 -0.81 15.24
N GLU A 176 -7.54 -0.82 16.56
CA GLU A 176 -6.81 0.09 17.43
C GLU A 176 -5.83 -0.67 18.32
N SER A 177 -4.74 0.00 18.68
CA SER A 177 -3.75 -0.47 19.65
C SER A 177 -3.25 0.68 20.54
N PRO A 178 -3.10 0.48 21.86
CA PRO A 178 -2.48 1.47 22.72
C PRO A 178 -0.95 1.56 22.56
N ASP A 179 -0.30 0.49 22.07
CA ASP A 179 1.15 0.25 22.18
C ASP A 179 1.81 -0.39 20.95
N MET A 180 1.07 -0.64 19.85
CA MET A 180 1.48 -1.36 18.64
C MET A 180 1.58 -2.89 18.78
N GLU A 181 1.38 -3.44 19.97
CA GLU A 181 1.45 -4.89 20.23
C GLU A 181 0.06 -5.49 20.42
N PHE A 182 -0.78 -4.87 21.26
CA PHE A 182 -2.13 -5.35 21.55
C PHE A 182 -3.17 -4.68 20.65
N TRP A 183 -3.68 -5.41 19.64
CA TRP A 183 -4.67 -4.90 18.68
C TRP A 183 -6.08 -5.37 19.01
N GLY A 184 -7.04 -4.44 18.99
CA GLY A 184 -8.42 -4.70 19.33
C GLY A 184 -9.39 -3.70 18.69
N ARG A 185 -10.62 -3.60 19.24
CA ARG A 185 -11.69 -2.73 18.75
C ARG A 185 -11.93 -2.83 17.25
N HIS A 186 -11.92 -4.06 16.73
CA HIS A 186 -12.11 -4.31 15.30
C HIS A 186 -13.44 -3.77 14.80
N ARG A 187 -13.43 -3.01 13.70
CA ARG A 187 -14.58 -2.41 13.04
C ARG A 187 -14.52 -2.67 11.54
N HIS A 188 -15.65 -3.02 10.97
CA HIS A 188 -15.80 -3.12 9.52
C HIS A 188 -15.76 -1.72 8.90
N VAL A 189 -15.03 -1.54 7.80
CA VAL A 189 -14.90 -0.27 7.06
C VAL A 189 -15.63 -0.34 5.73
N MET A 190 -15.25 -1.27 4.87
CA MET A 190 -15.83 -1.44 3.54
C MET A 190 -15.82 -2.91 3.12
N ALA A 191 -16.91 -3.37 2.50
CA ALA A 191 -17.00 -4.63 1.76
C ALA A 191 -16.71 -4.41 0.27
N PRO A 192 -16.42 -5.47 -0.51
CA PRO A 192 -16.48 -5.41 -1.99
C PRO A 192 -17.81 -4.81 -2.46
N ALA A 193 -17.78 -4.04 -3.55
CA ALA A 193 -19.00 -3.47 -4.12
C ALA A 193 -19.80 -4.52 -4.90
N ALA A 194 -21.12 -4.33 -4.99
CA ALA A 194 -21.90 -5.13 -5.91
C ALA A 194 -21.40 -4.93 -7.35
N PHE A 195 -21.36 -6.00 -8.14
CA PHE A 195 -20.82 -5.99 -9.51
C PHE A 195 -21.46 -4.90 -10.39
N GLU A 196 -22.76 -4.71 -10.25
CA GLU A 196 -23.54 -3.73 -11.01
C GLU A 196 -23.18 -2.28 -10.68
N LEU A 197 -22.72 -2.04 -9.46
CA LEU A 197 -22.31 -0.70 -9.02
C LEU A 197 -20.87 -0.38 -9.42
N SER A 198 -19.96 -1.36 -9.26
CA SER A 198 -18.54 -1.16 -9.56
C SER A 198 -17.80 -2.49 -9.69
N ALA A 199 -17.74 -3.03 -10.88
CA ALA A 199 -17.20 -4.36 -11.15
C ALA A 199 -15.71 -4.53 -10.77
N TRP A 200 -14.88 -3.48 -10.93
CA TRP A 200 -13.44 -3.56 -10.65
C TRP A 200 -13.10 -3.88 -9.18
N GLN A 201 -14.06 -3.70 -8.27
CA GLN A 201 -13.88 -3.90 -6.83
C GLN A 201 -14.92 -4.89 -6.25
N CYS A 202 -15.44 -5.79 -7.07
CA CYS A 202 -16.55 -6.67 -6.66
C CYS A 202 -16.11 -7.96 -5.96
N MET A 203 -14.84 -8.36 -6.04
CA MET A 203 -14.39 -9.64 -5.49
C MET A 203 -13.72 -9.49 -4.11
N LYS A 204 -12.76 -8.59 -4.01
CA LYS A 204 -12.05 -8.24 -2.78
C LYS A 204 -11.46 -6.85 -2.92
N ILE A 205 -11.24 -6.19 -1.79
CA ILE A 205 -10.61 -4.88 -1.70
C ILE A 205 -9.52 -4.89 -0.62
N GLY A 206 -8.62 -3.93 -0.63
CA GLY A 206 -7.62 -3.81 0.42
C GLY A 206 -6.97 -2.43 0.41
N ALA A 207 -6.60 -1.93 1.59
CA ALA A 207 -5.94 -0.65 1.75
C ALA A 207 -4.61 -0.61 0.97
N GLY A 208 -4.32 0.54 0.39
CA GLY A 208 -3.12 0.82 -0.38
C GLY A 208 -2.04 1.54 0.44
N PRO A 209 -1.71 2.80 0.12
CA PRO A 209 -0.82 3.65 0.91
C PRO A 209 -1.41 4.03 2.26
N VAL A 210 -0.57 4.66 3.10
CA VAL A 210 -0.98 5.37 4.32
C VAL A 210 -2.07 6.39 3.95
N PRO A 211 -3.20 6.46 4.70
CA PRO A 211 -4.26 7.43 4.42
C PRO A 211 -3.78 8.87 4.60
N VAL A 212 -4.15 9.75 3.67
CA VAL A 212 -3.81 11.17 3.71
C VAL A 212 -4.89 11.95 4.46
N LYS A 213 -4.50 12.70 5.49
CA LYS A 213 -5.42 13.58 6.22
C LYS A 213 -5.81 14.78 5.37
N THR A 214 -7.09 15.01 5.18
CA THR A 214 -7.63 16.18 4.49
C THR A 214 -8.69 16.86 5.35
N SER A 215 -9.13 18.05 4.98
CA SER A 215 -10.25 18.73 5.66
C SER A 215 -11.60 18.01 5.50
N GLU A 216 -11.70 17.10 4.52
CA GLU A 216 -12.93 16.41 4.14
C GLU A 216 -13.00 14.96 4.66
N GLY A 217 -11.91 14.48 5.30
CA GLY A 217 -11.76 13.10 5.78
C GLY A 217 -10.38 12.53 5.48
N TRP A 218 -10.17 11.29 5.86
CA TRP A 218 -8.99 10.52 5.48
C TRP A 218 -9.14 10.03 4.03
N LEU A 219 -8.33 10.56 3.13
CA LEU A 219 -8.27 10.05 1.76
C LEU A 219 -7.53 8.72 1.75
N LEU A 220 -8.25 7.65 1.46
CA LEU A 220 -7.74 6.30 1.33
C LEU A 220 -7.67 5.91 -0.15
N PHE A 221 -6.47 5.57 -0.64
CA PHE A 221 -6.33 4.78 -1.86
C PHE A 221 -6.44 3.31 -1.51
N TYR A 222 -7.17 2.55 -2.30
CA TYR A 222 -7.35 1.12 -2.10
C TYR A 222 -7.43 0.38 -3.42
N HIS A 223 -6.92 -0.85 -3.43
CA HIS A 223 -7.10 -1.72 -4.60
C HIS A 223 -8.41 -2.48 -4.52
N GLY A 224 -8.97 -2.73 -5.67
CA GLY A 224 -10.08 -3.64 -5.88
C GLY A 224 -9.70 -4.73 -6.88
N VAL A 225 -10.40 -5.85 -6.83
CA VAL A 225 -10.14 -7.01 -7.65
C VAL A 225 -11.40 -7.45 -8.36
N LEU A 226 -11.27 -7.65 -9.66
CA LEU A 226 -12.23 -8.28 -10.54
C LEU A 226 -11.71 -9.63 -11.00
N ARG A 227 -12.55 -10.64 -11.07
CA ARG A 227 -12.24 -11.90 -11.73
C ARG A 227 -12.70 -11.84 -13.19
N SER A 228 -11.78 -12.05 -14.11
CA SER A 228 -12.03 -12.18 -15.55
C SER A 228 -11.81 -13.62 -16.01
N CYS A 229 -12.13 -13.93 -17.27
CA CYS A 229 -11.82 -15.25 -17.84
C CYS A 229 -10.32 -15.53 -17.93
N ASN A 230 -9.47 -14.50 -17.89
CA ASN A 230 -8.00 -14.60 -17.95
C ASN A 230 -7.31 -14.36 -16.60
N GLY A 231 -8.00 -14.60 -15.50
CA GLY A 231 -7.46 -14.41 -14.15
C GLY A 231 -8.01 -13.19 -13.44
N TYR A 232 -7.20 -12.58 -12.58
CA TYR A 232 -7.60 -11.43 -11.80
C TYR A 232 -7.14 -10.12 -12.46
N VAL A 233 -7.95 -9.07 -12.30
CA VAL A 233 -7.58 -7.71 -12.68
C VAL A 233 -7.60 -6.85 -11.41
N TYR A 234 -6.46 -6.23 -11.10
CA TYR A 234 -6.33 -5.32 -9.98
C TYR A 234 -6.28 -3.88 -10.48
N ALA A 235 -7.21 -3.08 -9.99
CA ALA A 235 -7.24 -1.64 -10.20
C ALA A 235 -7.29 -0.93 -8.86
N PHE A 236 -7.08 0.37 -8.82
CA PHE A 236 -7.27 1.12 -7.58
C PHE A 236 -8.09 2.38 -7.76
N GLY A 237 -8.76 2.76 -6.70
CA GLY A 237 -9.58 3.95 -6.56
C GLY A 237 -9.38 4.59 -5.21
N SER A 238 -10.32 5.44 -4.82
CA SER A 238 -10.24 6.22 -3.58
C SER A 238 -11.55 6.19 -2.81
N ALA A 239 -11.41 6.36 -1.49
CA ALA A 239 -12.51 6.56 -0.55
C ALA A 239 -12.15 7.66 0.43
N LEU A 240 -13.16 8.29 1.04
CA LEU A 240 -13.01 9.18 2.18
C LEU A 240 -13.54 8.47 3.41
N LEU A 241 -12.74 8.48 4.48
CA LEU A 241 -13.12 7.97 5.78
C LEU A 241 -13.30 9.15 6.74
N ASP A 242 -14.23 9.01 7.70
CA ASP A 242 -14.47 10.01 8.72
C ASP A 242 -13.21 10.28 9.56
N LEU A 243 -12.93 11.53 9.89
CA LEU A 243 -11.72 11.93 10.61
C LEU A 243 -11.63 11.36 12.03
N GLU A 244 -12.75 11.34 12.76
CA GLU A 244 -12.80 10.88 14.16
C GLU A 244 -13.14 9.39 14.27
N GLN A 245 -13.85 8.88 13.27
CA GLN A 245 -14.32 7.49 13.20
C GLN A 245 -13.91 6.84 11.87
N PRO A 246 -12.59 6.61 11.62
CA PRO A 246 -12.09 6.17 10.31
C PRO A 246 -12.61 4.80 9.84
N TRP A 247 -13.36 4.10 10.69
CA TRP A 247 -14.10 2.89 10.26
C TRP A 247 -15.40 3.22 9.50
N LYS A 248 -15.75 4.50 9.36
CA LYS A 248 -16.90 4.96 8.57
C LYS A 248 -16.41 5.53 7.24
N ALA A 249 -16.63 4.81 6.15
CA ALA A 249 -16.46 5.35 4.82
C ALA A 249 -17.63 6.30 4.51
N THR A 250 -17.31 7.57 4.22
CA THR A 250 -18.30 8.60 3.88
C THR A 250 -18.54 8.71 2.37
N HIS A 251 -17.50 8.43 1.57
CA HIS A 251 -17.57 8.42 0.11
C HIS A 251 -16.64 7.33 -0.43
N ARG A 252 -17.03 6.74 -1.56
CA ARG A 252 -16.28 5.68 -2.23
C ARG A 252 -16.44 5.80 -3.74
N SER A 253 -15.33 5.94 -4.48
CA SER A 253 -15.42 6.09 -5.94
C SER A 253 -15.94 4.82 -6.62
N GLY A 254 -16.95 4.96 -7.48
CA GLY A 254 -17.42 3.90 -8.37
C GLY A 254 -16.41 3.61 -9.48
N PRO A 255 -15.97 4.61 -10.27
CA PRO A 255 -14.87 4.43 -11.23
C PRO A 255 -13.52 4.27 -10.53
N TYR A 256 -12.61 3.51 -11.13
CA TYR A 256 -11.21 3.45 -10.71
C TYR A 256 -10.45 4.75 -11.05
N LEU A 257 -9.35 4.99 -10.35
CA LEU A 257 -8.39 6.03 -10.69
C LEU A 257 -7.35 5.53 -11.69
N ILE A 258 -6.80 4.32 -11.46
CA ILE A 258 -5.89 3.64 -12.36
C ILE A 258 -6.28 2.15 -12.46
N SER A 259 -6.29 1.65 -13.69
CA SER A 259 -6.48 0.24 -14.05
C SER A 259 -5.42 -0.16 -15.07
N PRO A 260 -5.04 -1.43 -15.19
CA PRO A 260 -4.01 -1.87 -16.14
C PRO A 260 -4.33 -1.48 -17.58
N GLN A 261 -3.45 -0.71 -18.22
CA GLN A 261 -3.62 -0.20 -19.58
C GLN A 261 -2.32 -0.19 -20.39
N THR A 262 -1.18 -0.20 -19.69
CA THR A 262 0.14 -0.15 -20.33
C THR A 262 0.78 -1.54 -20.36
N PRO A 263 1.76 -1.81 -21.25
CA PRO A 263 2.41 -3.11 -21.31
C PRO A 263 3.00 -3.57 -19.96
N TYR A 264 3.63 -2.69 -19.21
CA TYR A 264 4.24 -3.01 -17.92
C TYR A 264 3.22 -3.26 -16.79
N GLU A 265 1.95 -2.89 -16.97
CA GLU A 265 0.86 -3.21 -16.04
C GLU A 265 0.09 -4.48 -16.45
N CYS A 266 0.09 -4.78 -17.75
CA CYS A 266 -0.67 -5.89 -18.32
C CYS A 266 0.15 -7.17 -18.46
N MET A 267 1.50 -7.09 -18.49
CA MET A 267 2.39 -8.23 -18.72
C MET A 267 3.47 -8.28 -17.63
N GLY A 268 3.55 -9.42 -16.94
CA GLY A 268 4.52 -9.65 -15.89
C GLY A 268 4.30 -10.97 -15.18
N ASP A 269 4.84 -11.09 -13.97
CA ASP A 269 4.73 -12.31 -13.16
C ASP A 269 3.28 -12.61 -12.77
N VAL A 270 2.49 -11.57 -12.52
CA VAL A 270 1.02 -11.62 -12.42
C VAL A 270 0.44 -10.54 -13.33
N PRO A 271 -0.15 -10.89 -14.48
CA PRO A 271 -0.65 -9.91 -15.43
C PRO A 271 -1.85 -9.11 -14.89
N ASN A 272 -2.06 -7.92 -15.44
CA ASN A 272 -3.21 -7.05 -15.15
C ASN A 272 -3.28 -6.58 -13.69
N VAL A 273 -2.16 -6.10 -13.13
CA VAL A 273 -2.10 -5.57 -11.77
C VAL A 273 -1.63 -4.12 -11.74
N CYS A 274 -2.43 -3.26 -11.08
CA CYS A 274 -2.05 -1.96 -10.55
C CYS A 274 -2.34 -1.95 -9.04
N PHE A 275 -1.30 -2.02 -8.21
CA PHE A 275 -1.41 -2.20 -6.76
C PHE A 275 -0.76 -1.03 -6.00
N PRO A 276 -1.54 -0.07 -5.44
CA PRO A 276 -1.00 1.11 -4.79
C PRO A 276 -0.38 0.76 -3.44
N CYS A 277 0.82 1.28 -3.15
CA CYS A 277 1.60 0.86 -1.99
C CYS A 277 2.12 1.99 -1.13
N ALA A 278 2.48 3.12 -1.74
CA ALA A 278 2.99 4.28 -1.04
C ALA A 278 2.48 5.57 -1.68
N GLU A 279 2.46 6.61 -0.91
CA GLU A 279 2.22 7.96 -1.38
C GLU A 279 3.22 8.92 -0.74
N VAL A 280 3.53 9.98 -1.45
CA VAL A 280 4.26 11.14 -0.95
C VAL A 280 3.50 12.37 -1.41
N HIS A 281 3.16 13.25 -0.49
CA HIS A 281 2.40 14.45 -0.81
C HIS A 281 3.05 15.72 -0.27
N ASP A 282 2.70 16.84 -0.88
CA ASP A 282 3.07 18.18 -0.47
C ASP A 282 1.81 18.93 -0.02
N PRO A 283 1.64 19.18 1.29
CA PRO A 283 0.47 19.87 1.82
C PRO A 283 0.31 21.31 1.30
N GLU A 284 1.41 21.98 0.93
CA GLU A 284 1.36 23.38 0.47
C GLU A 284 0.79 23.48 -0.94
N THR A 285 1.18 22.59 -1.83
CA THR A 285 0.72 22.58 -3.23
C THR A 285 -0.46 21.66 -3.49
N GLY A 286 -0.76 20.75 -2.56
CA GLY A 286 -1.75 19.68 -2.72
C GLY A 286 -1.34 18.59 -3.71
N ARG A 287 -0.08 18.58 -4.15
CA ARG A 287 0.48 17.56 -5.06
C ARG A 287 0.64 16.23 -4.34
N ILE A 288 0.38 15.14 -5.04
CA ILE A 288 0.60 13.78 -4.55
C ILE A 288 1.25 12.92 -5.63
N ALA A 289 2.17 12.06 -5.19
CA ALA A 289 2.80 11.02 -5.99
C ALA A 289 2.46 9.65 -5.37
N VAL A 290 1.88 8.76 -6.16
CA VAL A 290 1.44 7.42 -5.74
C VAL A 290 2.32 6.37 -6.41
N TYR A 291 3.05 5.60 -5.60
CA TYR A 291 3.83 4.45 -6.06
C TYR A 291 2.93 3.21 -6.08
N TYR A 292 3.02 2.44 -7.16
CA TYR A 292 2.20 1.24 -7.31
C TYR A 292 2.98 0.11 -7.99
N GLY A 293 2.69 -1.12 -7.59
CA GLY A 293 3.19 -2.31 -8.25
C GLY A 293 2.46 -2.55 -9.56
N CYS A 294 3.22 -2.91 -10.60
CA CYS A 294 2.72 -3.16 -11.94
C CYS A 294 2.98 -4.62 -12.33
N ALA A 295 1.93 -5.36 -12.65
CA ALA A 295 1.95 -6.77 -13.06
C ALA A 295 2.80 -7.67 -12.13
N ASP A 296 2.85 -7.35 -10.83
CA ASP A 296 3.71 -7.99 -9.81
C ASP A 296 5.18 -8.15 -10.25
N THR A 297 5.70 -7.17 -10.98
CA THR A 297 7.02 -7.29 -11.64
C THR A 297 7.89 -6.05 -11.48
N VAL A 298 7.30 -4.86 -11.63
CA VAL A 298 8.00 -3.57 -11.62
C VAL A 298 7.24 -2.54 -10.81
N THR A 299 7.88 -1.41 -10.50
CA THR A 299 7.23 -0.31 -9.78
C THR A 299 6.95 0.88 -10.69
N GLY A 300 5.71 1.33 -10.70
CA GLY A 300 5.24 2.54 -11.36
C GLY A 300 5.00 3.70 -10.39
N LEU A 301 4.87 4.89 -10.96
CA LEU A 301 4.59 6.13 -10.27
C LEU A 301 3.47 6.89 -11.00
N ALA A 302 2.55 7.48 -10.24
CA ALA A 302 1.48 8.32 -10.75
C ALA A 302 1.38 9.60 -9.93
N PHE A 303 0.87 10.67 -10.54
CA PHE A 303 0.75 11.98 -9.94
C PHE A 303 -0.69 12.45 -9.92
N GLY A 304 -1.01 13.38 -9.03
CA GLY A 304 -2.32 14.00 -8.93
C GLY A 304 -2.35 15.19 -8.00
N TYR A 305 -3.53 15.79 -7.84
CA TYR A 305 -3.79 16.79 -6.83
C TYR A 305 -4.82 16.26 -5.83
N ILE A 306 -4.50 16.33 -4.54
CA ILE A 306 -5.37 15.83 -3.46
C ILE A 306 -6.78 16.44 -3.52
N PRO A 307 -6.96 17.76 -3.68
CA PRO A 307 -8.30 18.34 -3.77
C PRO A 307 -9.13 17.80 -4.94
N GLU A 308 -8.51 17.57 -6.09
CA GLU A 308 -9.21 17.02 -7.26
C GLU A 308 -9.60 15.53 -7.05
N ILE A 309 -8.74 14.76 -6.38
CA ILE A 309 -9.04 13.35 -6.06
C ILE A 309 -10.17 13.27 -5.05
N VAL A 310 -10.18 14.16 -4.05
CA VAL A 310 -11.27 14.26 -3.06
C VAL A 310 -12.59 14.61 -3.76
N GLU A 311 -12.59 15.63 -4.61
CA GLU A 311 -13.79 16.03 -5.37
C GLU A 311 -14.26 14.90 -6.31
N TRP A 312 -13.34 14.26 -7.01
CA TRP A 312 -13.64 13.08 -7.85
C TRP A 312 -14.31 11.97 -7.04
N THR A 313 -13.78 11.67 -5.85
CA THR A 313 -14.30 10.63 -4.96
C THR A 313 -15.72 10.95 -4.52
N LYS A 314 -15.98 12.20 -4.12
CA LYS A 314 -17.32 12.67 -3.71
C LYS A 314 -18.31 12.63 -4.87
N LYS A 315 -17.93 13.18 -6.03
CA LYS A 315 -18.78 13.28 -7.22
C LYS A 315 -19.18 11.92 -7.79
N ASN A 316 -18.29 10.94 -7.69
CA ASN A 316 -18.49 9.60 -8.25
C ASN A 316 -18.76 8.55 -7.16
N SER A 317 -19.20 8.97 -5.98
CA SER A 317 -19.45 8.07 -4.85
C SER A 317 -20.62 7.12 -5.14
N ILE A 318 -20.43 5.87 -4.70
CA ILE A 318 -21.47 4.80 -4.74
C ILE A 318 -22.06 4.49 -3.38
N ILE A 319 -21.73 5.28 -2.36
CA ILE A 319 -22.27 5.20 -1.01
C ILE A 319 -22.71 6.59 -0.54
#